data_69953d44194ce6ba3abc99130fe1846e
#
_entry.id   69953d44194ce6ba3abc99130fe1846e
#
_cell.length_a   1.000
_cell.length_b   1.000
_cell.length_c   1.000
_cell.angle_alpha   90.00
_cell.angle_beta   90.00
_cell.angle_gamma   90.00
#
_symmetry.space_group_name_H-M   'P 1'
#
loop_
_entity.id
_entity.type
_entity.pdbx_description
1 polymer ?
#
loop_
_entity_poly.entity_id
_entity_poly.type
_entity_poly.pdbx_seq_one_letter_code
_entity_poly.pdbx_strand_id
1 'polypeptide(L)'
;MMFKKITCLAVVLILFLTGCSGGTLTGSQRDAVLAYSEPMTYNLVNGMTTGNYQVFSKHFDDAMIKAMTENSFNNLLLKIKTNEGTYQSHQVALVTTKDNFVTVAYVVNFDKVKNVTMRVVFSASEPHKISGLWFNPL
;
A
#
# COMPACT_ATOMS: atom_id res chain seq x y z
N MET A 1 -30.91 14.96 -63.02
CA MET A 1 -29.60 15.15 -62.28
C MET A 1 -29.83 14.80 -60.82
N MET A 2 -29.31 13.66 -60.40
CA MET A 2 -29.39 13.21 -59.02
C MET A 2 -28.09 13.55 -58.31
N PHE A 3 -28.12 14.49 -57.36
CA PHE A 3 -27.02 14.76 -56.50
C PHE A 3 -27.01 13.73 -55.34
N LYS A 4 -26.09 12.77 -55.41
CA LYS A 4 -25.80 11.85 -54.30
C LYS A 4 -25.13 12.61 -53.17
N LYS A 5 -25.83 12.80 -52.05
CA LYS A 5 -25.26 13.29 -50.82
C LYS A 5 -24.41 12.18 -50.18
N ILE A 6 -23.10 12.34 -50.23
CA ILE A 6 -22.16 11.48 -49.50
C ILE A 6 -22.11 12.01 -48.07
N THR A 7 -22.72 11.28 -47.16
CA THR A 7 -22.63 11.54 -45.73
C THR A 7 -21.34 10.92 -45.26
N CYS A 8 -20.30 11.74 -45.02
CA CYS A 8 -19.08 11.32 -44.31
C CYS A 8 -19.41 11.04 -42.85
N LEU A 9 -19.49 9.78 -42.49
CA LEU A 9 -19.56 9.33 -41.12
C LEU A 9 -18.13 9.37 -40.53
N ALA A 10 -17.82 10.43 -39.84
CA ALA A 10 -16.57 10.54 -39.10
C ALA A 10 -16.64 9.63 -37.85
N VAL A 11 -16.04 8.45 -37.94
CA VAL A 11 -15.82 7.57 -36.80
C VAL A 11 -14.69 8.18 -35.98
N VAL A 12 -15.04 8.85 -34.88
CA VAL A 12 -14.08 9.30 -33.87
C VAL A 12 -13.65 8.07 -33.08
N LEU A 13 -12.51 7.50 -33.44
CA LEU A 13 -11.87 6.44 -32.71
C LEU A 13 -11.21 7.06 -31.45
N ILE A 14 -11.93 7.05 -30.34
CA ILE A 14 -11.36 7.44 -29.04
C ILE A 14 -10.41 6.34 -28.60
N LEU A 15 -9.12 6.54 -28.87
CA LEU A 15 -8.04 5.75 -28.29
C LEU A 15 -7.99 6.04 -26.79
N PHE A 16 -8.58 5.16 -25.99
CA PHE A 16 -8.31 5.09 -24.57
C PHE A 16 -6.85 4.66 -24.39
N LEU A 17 -5.96 5.61 -24.29
CA LEU A 17 -4.62 5.39 -23.78
C LEU A 17 -4.76 5.09 -22.27
N THR A 18 -4.95 3.81 -21.94
CA THR A 18 -4.77 3.32 -20.58
C THR A 18 -3.27 3.36 -20.29
N GLY A 19 -2.77 4.54 -19.96
CA GLY A 19 -1.42 4.71 -19.45
C GLY A 19 -1.36 4.06 -18.08
N CYS A 20 -0.70 2.92 -17.95
CA CYS A 20 -0.21 2.38 -16.67
C CYS A 20 0.91 3.29 -16.15
N SER A 21 0.58 4.50 -15.75
CA SER A 21 1.53 5.40 -15.09
C SER A 21 1.22 5.39 -13.61
N GLY A 22 2.17 4.88 -12.81
CA GLY A 22 2.15 5.05 -11.38
C GLY A 22 2.16 6.54 -11.02
N GLY A 23 1.48 6.94 -9.96
CA GLY A 23 1.40 8.32 -9.54
C GLY A 23 0.99 8.48 -8.08
N THR A 24 1.16 9.70 -7.58
CA THR A 24 0.68 10.10 -6.25
C THR A 24 -0.82 10.28 -6.28
N LEU A 25 -1.52 9.66 -5.31
CA LEU A 25 -2.96 9.85 -5.12
C LEU A 25 -3.23 11.01 -4.16
N THR A 26 -4.23 11.81 -4.52
CA THR A 26 -4.70 12.94 -3.70
C THR A 26 -6.23 12.96 -3.64
N GLY A 27 -6.81 13.80 -2.78
CA GLY A 27 -8.26 13.98 -2.69
C GLY A 27 -9.02 12.68 -2.47
N SER A 28 -10.15 12.52 -3.14
CA SER A 28 -11.06 11.37 -2.98
C SER A 28 -10.42 10.02 -3.31
N GLN A 29 -9.47 9.97 -4.24
CA GLN A 29 -8.76 8.72 -4.57
C GLN A 29 -7.87 8.29 -3.41
N ARG A 30 -7.15 9.22 -2.80
CA ARG A 30 -6.36 8.98 -1.58
C ARG A 30 -7.25 8.53 -0.43
N ASP A 31 -8.38 9.21 -0.22
CA ASP A 31 -9.31 8.92 0.87
C ASP A 31 -9.92 7.52 0.71
N ALA A 32 -10.26 7.11 -0.51
CA ALA A 32 -10.74 5.76 -0.80
C ALA A 32 -9.70 4.68 -0.45
N VAL A 33 -8.42 4.93 -0.72
CA VAL A 33 -7.34 4.02 -0.30
C VAL A 33 -7.23 3.97 1.21
N LEU A 34 -7.22 5.11 1.88
CA LEU A 34 -7.07 5.16 3.33
C LEU A 34 -8.24 4.48 4.07
N ALA A 35 -9.43 4.47 3.49
CA ALA A 35 -10.60 3.81 4.06
C ALA A 35 -10.39 2.30 4.31
N TYR A 36 -9.63 1.61 3.44
CA TYR A 36 -9.30 0.19 3.66
C TYR A 36 -7.90 -0.01 4.25
N SER A 37 -6.93 0.82 3.89
CA SER A 37 -5.54 0.62 4.29
C SER A 37 -5.29 0.94 5.77
N GLU A 38 -5.94 1.95 6.32
CA GLU A 38 -5.76 2.34 7.73
C GLU A 38 -6.18 1.23 8.71
N PRO A 39 -7.38 0.61 8.60
CA PRO A 39 -7.74 -0.51 9.47
C PRO A 39 -6.79 -1.71 9.35
N MET A 40 -6.31 -2.01 8.13
CA MET A 40 -5.37 -3.10 7.88
C MET A 40 -4.00 -2.80 8.47
N THR A 41 -3.51 -1.56 8.31
CA THR A 41 -2.24 -1.12 8.90
C THR A 41 -2.33 -1.05 10.42
N TYR A 42 -3.48 -0.67 10.99
CA TYR A 42 -3.70 -0.74 12.42
C TYR A 42 -3.50 -2.16 12.96
N ASN A 43 -4.10 -3.17 12.33
CA ASN A 43 -3.90 -4.57 12.72
C ASN A 43 -2.43 -5.00 12.59
N LEU A 44 -1.76 -4.59 11.50
CA LEU A 44 -0.33 -4.88 11.29
C LEU A 44 0.52 -4.30 12.42
N VAL A 45 0.36 -3.02 12.74
CA VAL A 45 1.10 -2.34 13.82
C VAL A 45 0.74 -2.92 15.18
N ASN A 46 -0.55 -3.20 15.43
CA ASN A 46 -0.98 -3.83 16.68
C ASN A 46 -0.37 -5.22 16.86
N GLY A 47 -0.31 -6.03 15.80
CA GLY A 47 0.39 -7.32 15.83
C GLY A 47 1.88 -7.18 16.14
N MET A 48 2.54 -6.17 15.57
CA MET A 48 3.95 -5.86 15.86
C MET A 48 4.16 -5.44 17.33
N THR A 49 3.33 -4.56 17.84
CA THR A 49 3.49 -4.01 19.22
C THR A 49 3.15 -5.04 20.30
N THR A 50 2.24 -5.97 20.00
CA THR A 50 1.84 -7.03 20.94
C THR A 50 2.59 -8.35 20.73
N GLY A 51 3.44 -8.45 19.70
CA GLY A 51 4.15 -9.68 19.34
C GLY A 51 3.20 -10.80 18.85
N ASN A 52 2.07 -10.44 18.27
CA ASN A 52 1.07 -11.39 17.80
C ASN A 52 1.12 -11.54 16.28
N TYR A 53 1.72 -12.64 15.80
CA TYR A 53 1.86 -12.92 14.38
C TYR A 53 0.52 -13.05 13.65
N GLN A 54 -0.51 -13.66 14.25
CA GLN A 54 -1.81 -13.83 13.61
C GLN A 54 -2.51 -12.50 13.37
N VAL A 55 -2.40 -11.57 14.30
CA VAL A 55 -2.92 -10.19 14.14
C VAL A 55 -2.11 -9.43 13.09
N PHE A 56 -0.78 -9.55 13.14
CA PHE A 56 0.14 -8.93 12.20
C PHE A 56 -0.11 -9.36 10.75
N SER A 57 -0.29 -10.66 10.52
CA SER A 57 -0.43 -11.26 9.19
C SER A 57 -1.87 -11.37 8.69
N LYS A 58 -2.84 -10.86 9.46
CA LYS A 58 -4.28 -11.03 9.18
C LYS A 58 -4.70 -10.66 7.76
N HIS A 59 -4.09 -9.65 7.19
CA HIS A 59 -4.45 -9.11 5.88
C HIS A 59 -3.41 -9.41 4.79
N PHE A 60 -2.46 -10.29 5.04
CA PHE A 60 -1.43 -10.67 4.07
C PHE A 60 -2.01 -11.50 2.92
N ASP A 61 -1.47 -11.31 1.73
CA ASP A 61 -1.68 -12.25 0.64
C ASP A 61 -0.79 -13.50 0.79
N ASP A 62 -1.01 -14.50 -0.07
CA ASP A 62 -0.30 -15.77 0.02
C ASP A 62 1.22 -15.63 -0.19
N ALA A 63 1.65 -14.68 -1.03
CA ALA A 63 3.06 -14.40 -1.25
C ALA A 63 3.71 -13.77 -0.02
N MET A 64 3.00 -12.83 0.62
CA MET A 64 3.47 -12.17 1.84
C MET A 64 3.50 -13.13 3.04
N ILE A 65 2.52 -14.04 3.16
CA ILE A 65 2.53 -15.11 4.19
C ILE A 65 3.77 -15.99 4.04
N LYS A 66 4.14 -16.36 2.80
CA LYS A 66 5.33 -17.18 2.53
C LYS A 66 6.63 -16.41 2.81
N ALA A 67 6.67 -15.11 2.50
CA ALA A 67 7.84 -14.29 2.69
C ALA A 67 8.06 -13.88 4.16
N MET A 68 6.98 -13.59 4.88
CA MET A 68 7.00 -13.15 6.28
C MET A 68 6.43 -14.24 7.19
N THR A 69 7.22 -15.28 7.42
CA THR A 69 6.88 -16.36 8.36
C THR A 69 6.90 -15.85 9.81
N GLU A 70 6.33 -16.60 10.74
CA GLU A 70 6.37 -16.25 12.16
C GLU A 70 7.82 -16.11 12.69
N ASN A 71 8.74 -16.94 12.19
CA ASN A 71 10.16 -16.81 12.54
C ASN A 71 10.77 -15.50 11.99
N SER A 72 10.45 -15.13 10.75
CA SER A 72 10.86 -13.84 10.15
C SER A 72 10.27 -12.66 10.90
N PHE A 73 9.01 -12.78 11.33
CA PHE A 73 8.35 -11.78 12.17
C PHE A 73 9.06 -11.58 13.52
N ASN A 74 9.39 -12.66 14.20
CA ASN A 74 10.12 -12.59 15.49
C ASN A 74 11.50 -11.93 15.32
N ASN A 75 12.20 -12.23 14.23
CA ASN A 75 13.48 -11.58 13.90
C ASN A 75 13.29 -10.08 13.59
N LEU A 76 12.23 -9.71 12.89
CA LEU A 76 11.88 -8.31 12.63
C LEU A 76 11.62 -7.56 13.94
N LEU A 77 10.82 -8.14 14.84
CA LEU A 77 10.54 -7.53 16.16
C LEU A 77 11.81 -7.33 16.99
N LEU A 78 12.70 -8.32 17.00
CA LEU A 78 13.97 -8.22 17.71
C LEU A 78 14.83 -7.08 17.14
N LYS A 79 14.90 -6.98 15.81
CA LYS A 79 15.64 -5.93 15.12
C LYS A 79 15.08 -4.54 15.42
N ILE A 80 13.75 -4.37 15.33
CA ILE A 80 13.08 -3.12 15.68
C ILE A 80 13.35 -2.74 17.13
N LYS A 81 13.16 -3.65 18.07
CA LYS A 81 13.37 -3.40 19.49
C LYS A 81 14.81 -2.99 19.81
N THR A 82 15.78 -3.62 19.15
CA THR A 82 17.21 -3.35 19.38
C THR A 82 17.63 -2.01 18.79
N ASN A 83 17.24 -1.72 17.56
CA ASN A 83 17.72 -0.56 16.81
C ASN A 83 16.81 0.65 16.97
N GLU A 84 15.49 0.46 16.86
CA GLU A 84 14.52 1.56 16.80
C GLU A 84 13.83 1.81 18.15
N GLY A 85 13.67 0.78 18.95
CA GLY A 85 13.04 0.82 20.27
C GLY A 85 11.55 0.51 20.21
N THR A 86 10.77 1.22 21.02
CA THR A 86 9.34 1.02 21.20
C THR A 86 8.56 1.94 20.27
N TYR A 87 7.59 1.37 19.55
CA TYR A 87 6.68 2.13 18.71
C TYR A 87 5.92 3.20 19.52
N GLN A 88 5.80 4.38 18.95
CA GLN A 88 5.11 5.53 19.54
C GLN A 88 3.91 5.98 18.70
N SER A 89 4.12 6.20 17.41
CA SER A 89 3.08 6.75 16.51
C SER A 89 3.43 6.52 15.04
N HIS A 90 2.44 6.62 14.18
CA HIS A 90 2.64 6.74 12.75
C HIS A 90 1.64 7.73 12.14
N GLN A 91 2.00 8.28 11.00
CA GLN A 91 1.11 9.11 10.18
C GLN A 91 1.36 8.86 8.70
N VAL A 92 0.31 8.99 7.89
CA VAL A 92 0.39 8.86 6.44
C VAL A 92 1.22 10.02 5.87
N ALA A 93 2.27 9.69 5.12
CA ALA A 93 3.08 10.66 4.40
C ALA A 93 2.69 10.73 2.93
N LEU A 94 2.50 9.59 2.27
CA LEU A 94 2.29 9.52 0.83
C LEU A 94 1.46 8.29 0.45
N VAL A 95 0.58 8.45 -0.54
CA VAL A 95 -0.13 7.34 -1.18
C VAL A 95 0.20 7.35 -2.66
N THR A 96 0.72 6.25 -3.17
CA THR A 96 1.09 6.10 -4.58
C THR A 96 0.50 4.83 -5.18
N THR A 97 0.32 4.85 -6.50
CA THR A 97 -0.09 3.67 -7.26
C THR A 97 0.94 3.36 -8.32
N LYS A 98 1.18 2.09 -8.57
CA LYS A 98 1.99 1.60 -9.68
C LYS A 98 1.53 0.20 -10.05
N ASP A 99 1.25 0.00 -11.33
CA ASP A 99 0.70 -1.26 -11.84
C ASP A 99 -0.58 -1.65 -11.08
N ASN A 100 -0.63 -2.86 -10.55
CA ASN A 100 -1.75 -3.37 -9.76
C ASN A 100 -1.57 -3.21 -8.23
N PHE A 101 -0.71 -2.28 -7.81
CA PHE A 101 -0.40 -2.07 -6.40
C PHE A 101 -0.61 -0.63 -5.97
N VAL A 102 -0.98 -0.48 -4.72
CA VAL A 102 -1.06 0.79 -4.03
C VAL A 102 -0.08 0.75 -2.85
N THR A 103 0.76 1.76 -2.73
CA THR A 103 1.70 1.89 -1.61
C THR A 103 1.28 3.05 -0.74
N VAL A 104 1.11 2.77 0.55
CA VAL A 104 0.96 3.81 1.57
C VAL A 104 2.26 3.89 2.35
N ALA A 105 2.90 5.06 2.29
CA ALA A 105 4.09 5.36 3.06
C ALA A 105 3.69 6.11 4.33
N TYR A 106 4.22 5.64 5.44
CA TYR A 106 4.02 6.22 6.76
C TYR A 106 5.34 6.74 7.33
N VAL A 107 5.27 7.82 8.06
CA VAL A 107 6.32 8.24 8.98
C VAL A 107 6.02 7.61 10.34
N VAL A 108 6.91 6.76 10.80
CA VAL A 108 6.77 6.04 12.08
C VAL A 108 7.79 6.60 13.07
N ASN A 109 7.35 6.83 14.28
CA ASN A 109 8.20 7.24 15.38
C ASN A 109 8.33 6.13 16.43
N PHE A 110 9.55 5.84 16.80
CA PHE A 110 9.91 4.99 17.93
C PHE A 110 10.52 5.86 19.03
N ASP A 111 10.70 5.30 20.22
CA ASP A 111 11.29 6.05 21.33
C ASP A 111 12.77 6.40 21.10
N LYS A 112 13.54 5.52 20.45
CA LYS A 112 14.96 5.74 20.14
C LYS A 112 15.16 6.47 18.79
N VAL A 113 14.35 6.18 17.78
CA VAL A 113 14.52 6.70 16.42
C VAL A 113 13.22 7.31 15.91
N LYS A 114 13.33 8.50 15.32
CA LYS A 114 12.20 9.23 14.71
C LYS A 114 12.27 9.19 13.19
N ASN A 115 11.12 9.41 12.56
CA ASN A 115 11.00 9.55 11.09
C ASN A 115 11.45 8.29 10.31
N VAL A 116 11.20 7.11 10.84
CA VAL A 116 11.38 5.86 10.09
C VAL A 116 10.27 5.76 9.04
N THR A 117 10.62 5.53 7.80
CA THR A 117 9.62 5.31 6.74
C THR A 117 9.17 3.86 6.76
N MET A 118 7.89 3.62 6.96
CA MET A 118 7.25 2.33 6.75
C MET A 118 6.41 2.38 5.47
N ARG A 119 6.64 1.45 4.55
CA ARG A 119 5.82 1.30 3.34
C ARG A 119 5.03 0.01 3.43
N VAL A 120 3.71 0.14 3.31
CA VAL A 120 2.79 -0.99 3.21
C VAL A 120 2.23 -1.01 1.80
N VAL A 121 2.39 -2.12 1.12
CA VAL A 121 1.89 -2.30 -0.25
C VAL A 121 0.65 -3.17 -0.23
N PHE A 122 -0.39 -2.69 -0.90
CA PHE A 122 -1.69 -3.34 -1.02
C PHE A 122 -1.95 -3.73 -2.48
N SER A 123 -2.67 -4.81 -2.69
CA SER A 123 -3.27 -5.08 -4.00
C SER A 123 -4.29 -4.00 -4.35
N ALA A 124 -4.25 -3.50 -5.57
CA ALA A 124 -5.27 -2.55 -6.06
C ALA A 124 -6.65 -3.20 -6.21
N SER A 125 -6.70 -4.52 -6.35
CA SER A 125 -7.95 -5.29 -6.44
C SER A 125 -8.43 -5.71 -5.06
N GLU A 126 -9.74 -5.70 -4.85
CA GLU A 126 -10.33 -6.24 -3.63
C GLU A 126 -9.97 -7.73 -3.43
N PRO A 127 -9.76 -8.15 -2.19
CA PRO A 127 -9.96 -7.45 -0.91
C PRO A 127 -8.77 -6.58 -0.44
N HIS A 128 -7.95 -6.06 -1.33
CA HIS A 128 -6.82 -5.16 -1.06
C HIS A 128 -5.79 -5.71 -0.07
N LYS A 129 -5.48 -7.01 -0.16
CA LYS A 129 -4.54 -7.66 0.76
C LYS A 129 -3.16 -7.00 0.73
N ILE A 130 -2.45 -7.11 1.84
CA ILE A 130 -1.08 -6.61 1.98
C ILE A 130 -0.13 -7.56 1.24
N SER A 131 0.59 -7.00 0.27
CA SER A 131 1.54 -7.69 -0.61
C SER A 131 2.99 -7.34 -0.32
N GLY A 132 3.25 -6.39 0.58
CA GLY A 132 4.60 -6.01 0.94
C GLY A 132 4.67 -5.07 2.14
N LEU A 133 5.82 -5.14 2.83
CA LEU A 133 6.13 -4.31 3.99
C LEU A 133 7.63 -4.01 4.01
N TRP A 134 7.99 -2.74 4.11
CA TRP A 134 9.37 -2.29 4.21
C TRP A 134 9.50 -1.16 5.22
N PHE A 135 10.65 -1.16 5.90
CA PHE A 135 11.10 -0.07 6.77
C PHE A 135 12.40 0.52 6.23
N ASN A 136 12.60 1.83 6.39
CA ASN A 136 13.83 2.50 6.02
C ASN A 136 14.07 3.73 6.94
N PRO A 137 15.19 3.81 7.65
CA PRO A 137 16.20 2.75 7.84
C PRO A 137 15.70 1.64 8.77
N LEU A 138 16.31 0.44 8.66
CA LEU A 138 16.12 -0.67 9.62
C LEU A 138 17.33 -1.60 9.58
#